data_558d01502ed24c08aa4cdcef10072153
#
_entry.id   558d01502ed24c08aa4cdcef10072153
#
_cell.length_a   1.000
_cell.length_b   1.000
_cell.length_c   1.000
_cell.angle_alpha   90.00
_cell.angle_beta   90.00
_cell.angle_gamma   90.00
#
_symmetry.space_group_name_H-M   'P 1'
#
loop_
_entity.id
_entity.type
_entity.pdbx_description
1 polymer ?
#
loop_
_entity_poly.entity_id
_entity_poly.type
_entity_poly.pdbx_seq_one_letter_code
_entity_poly.pdbx_strand_id
1 'polypeptide(L)'
;GTRGSLPASITSNQIEMKLNKILELLSEKKSITYSDLKNIISTAQFSVSKAYGTNTSCVQIDDGNKENYIILDAGTGLRDFGNYIMKNTNIKINKTFHIFISHTHWDHIHGFPFFTPAYIPGNKIIIYGVHNELEKNFETQQSQPFFPISLKMMAAEKKFIQLSNKEKYNISGYEISIIEQNHPGKSYGYSFIKNGKKIVYSTDAEHKEEVIGSEFIEFFRNSDLMIFDAQYTLVDSEYIKCDWGHSSNFLA
;
A
#
# COMPACT_ATOMS: atom_id res chain seq x y z
N GLY A 1 -0.89 -3.39 -2.32
CA GLY A 1 -1.13 -2.90 -3.69
C GLY A 1 -0.14 -1.81 -4.05
N THR A 2 0.17 -1.68 -5.31
CA THR A 2 1.19 -0.74 -5.84
C THR A 2 0.72 -0.02 -7.10
N ARG A 3 -0.56 -0.14 -7.46
CA ARG A 3 -1.14 0.50 -8.63
C ARG A 3 -1.74 1.85 -8.24
N GLY A 4 -1.48 2.90 -9.00
CA GLY A 4 -2.17 4.18 -8.86
C GLY A 4 -3.55 4.18 -9.49
N SER A 5 -4.41 5.06 -9.03
CA SER A 5 -5.77 5.40 -9.50
C SER A 5 -6.76 4.23 -9.52
N LEU A 6 -6.57 3.20 -10.34
CA LEU A 6 -7.48 2.07 -10.46
C LEU A 6 -6.76 0.72 -10.42
N PRO A 7 -7.38 -0.33 -9.87
CA PRO A 7 -6.86 -1.68 -9.99
C PRO A 7 -6.73 -2.08 -11.46
N ALA A 8 -5.66 -2.76 -11.80
CA ALA A 8 -5.44 -3.25 -13.16
C ALA A 8 -5.24 -4.76 -13.15
N SER A 9 -6.13 -5.47 -13.85
CA SER A 9 -5.98 -6.90 -14.07
C SER A 9 -4.78 -7.18 -14.98
N ILE A 10 -4.16 -8.34 -14.79
CA ILE A 10 -3.20 -8.86 -15.77
C ILE A 10 -3.95 -9.13 -17.10
N THR A 11 -3.38 -8.66 -18.20
CA THR A 11 -3.97 -8.82 -19.52
C THR A 11 -3.66 -10.20 -20.13
N SER A 12 -4.47 -10.64 -21.11
CA SER A 12 -4.22 -11.89 -21.85
C SER A 12 -2.83 -11.91 -22.47
N ASN A 13 -2.39 -10.80 -23.07
CA ASN A 13 -1.05 -10.68 -23.64
C ASN A 13 0.06 -10.85 -22.60
N GLN A 14 -0.11 -10.27 -21.41
CA GLN A 14 0.85 -10.45 -20.31
C GLN A 14 0.88 -11.89 -19.80
N ILE A 15 -0.27 -12.58 -19.79
CA ILE A 15 -0.31 -14.01 -19.46
C ILE A 15 0.45 -14.82 -20.51
N GLU A 16 0.20 -14.56 -21.79
CA GLU A 16 0.89 -15.23 -22.89
C GLU A 16 2.41 -15.02 -22.84
N MET A 17 2.86 -13.79 -22.61
CA MET A 17 4.30 -13.50 -22.44
C MET A 17 4.92 -14.28 -21.28
N LYS A 18 4.23 -14.42 -20.15
CA LYS A 18 4.69 -15.19 -19.00
C LYS A 18 4.77 -16.69 -19.31
N LEU A 19 3.75 -17.23 -20.00
CA LEU A 19 3.72 -18.63 -20.42
C LEU A 19 4.84 -18.91 -21.40
N ASN A 20 5.07 -18.06 -22.41
CA ASN A 20 6.16 -18.20 -23.36
C ASN A 20 7.52 -18.21 -22.64
N LYS A 21 7.72 -17.35 -21.63
CA LYS A 21 8.96 -17.34 -20.85
C LYS A 21 9.16 -18.63 -20.04
N ILE A 22 8.11 -19.22 -19.51
CA ILE A 22 8.17 -20.53 -18.85
C ILE A 22 8.50 -21.62 -19.87
N LEU A 23 7.90 -21.60 -21.07
CA LEU A 23 8.20 -22.56 -22.15
C LEU A 23 9.66 -22.45 -22.60
N GLU A 24 10.23 -21.26 -22.73
CA GLU A 24 11.65 -21.06 -23.01
C GLU A 24 12.54 -21.76 -21.96
N LEU A 25 12.25 -21.55 -20.66
CA LEU A 25 12.98 -22.17 -19.56
C LEU A 25 12.87 -23.71 -19.57
N LEU A 26 11.76 -24.24 -20.09
CA LEU A 26 11.55 -25.69 -20.24
C LEU A 26 12.25 -26.28 -21.46
N SER A 27 12.40 -25.52 -22.54
CA SER A 27 12.97 -26.00 -23.81
C SER A 27 14.46 -26.44 -23.68
N GLU A 28 15.14 -25.94 -22.64
CA GLU A 28 16.53 -26.34 -22.34
C GLU A 28 16.65 -27.77 -21.78
N LYS A 29 15.53 -28.41 -21.40
CA LYS A 29 15.50 -29.75 -20.80
C LYS A 29 15.11 -30.83 -21.83
N LYS A 30 15.85 -31.92 -21.86
CA LYS A 30 15.57 -33.07 -22.75
C LYS A 30 14.34 -33.89 -22.33
N SER A 31 13.99 -33.87 -21.05
CA SER A 31 12.77 -34.47 -20.50
C SER A 31 12.24 -33.59 -19.36
N ILE A 32 10.94 -33.50 -19.23
CA ILE A 32 10.28 -32.61 -18.24
C ILE A 32 9.41 -33.47 -17.34
N THR A 33 9.65 -33.39 -16.05
CA THR A 33 8.81 -33.99 -15.01
C THR A 33 7.92 -32.95 -14.35
N TYR A 34 6.89 -33.40 -13.62
CA TYR A 34 6.06 -32.50 -12.82
C TYR A 34 6.86 -31.75 -11.73
N SER A 35 7.89 -32.40 -11.18
CA SER A 35 8.80 -31.75 -10.22
C SER A 35 9.60 -30.63 -10.87
N ASP A 36 10.04 -30.79 -12.12
CA ASP A 36 10.73 -29.75 -12.88
C ASP A 36 9.83 -28.53 -13.11
N LEU A 37 8.56 -28.76 -13.48
CA LEU A 37 7.59 -27.70 -13.65
C LEU A 37 7.40 -26.89 -12.36
N LYS A 38 7.19 -27.57 -11.22
CA LYS A 38 7.07 -26.91 -9.92
C LYS A 38 8.32 -26.11 -9.57
N ASN A 39 9.49 -26.67 -9.79
CA ASN A 39 10.75 -26.01 -9.50
C ASN A 39 10.91 -24.74 -10.36
N ILE A 40 10.67 -24.83 -11.67
CA ILE A 40 10.77 -23.68 -12.57
C ILE A 40 9.82 -22.56 -12.14
N ILE A 41 8.56 -22.87 -11.84
CA ILE A 41 7.58 -21.86 -11.38
C ILE A 41 8.02 -21.22 -10.07
N SER A 42 8.59 -21.98 -9.13
CA SER A 42 9.03 -21.46 -7.83
C SER A 42 10.32 -20.63 -7.90
N THR A 43 11.21 -20.94 -8.85
CA THR A 43 12.52 -20.28 -9.01
C THR A 43 12.53 -19.21 -10.12
N ALA A 44 11.51 -19.17 -10.98
CA ALA A 44 11.39 -18.18 -12.03
C ALA A 44 11.39 -16.75 -11.45
N GLN A 45 11.94 -15.82 -12.22
CA GLN A 45 11.96 -14.40 -11.87
C GLN A 45 10.57 -13.94 -11.47
N PHE A 46 10.51 -13.00 -10.55
CA PHE A 46 9.25 -12.46 -10.03
C PHE A 46 8.33 -11.94 -11.15
N SER A 47 8.89 -11.28 -12.16
CA SER A 47 8.17 -10.79 -13.34
C SER A 47 7.48 -11.91 -14.13
N VAL A 48 7.97 -13.14 -14.06
CA VAL A 48 7.39 -14.30 -14.73
C VAL A 48 6.36 -15.00 -13.83
N SER A 49 6.73 -15.28 -12.58
CA SER A 49 5.95 -16.13 -11.67
C SER A 49 4.87 -15.37 -10.88
N LYS A 50 4.90 -14.03 -10.83
CA LYS A 50 4.00 -13.20 -10.05
C LYS A 50 3.31 -12.14 -10.91
N ALA A 51 2.20 -11.59 -10.41
CA ALA A 51 1.54 -10.42 -10.99
C ALA A 51 1.89 -9.17 -10.19
N TYR A 52 2.03 -8.05 -10.89
CA TYR A 52 2.28 -6.74 -10.29
C TYR A 52 1.04 -5.85 -10.39
N GLY A 53 0.89 -4.92 -9.45
CA GLY A 53 0.03 -3.75 -9.60
C GLY A 53 -1.43 -4.04 -9.88
N THR A 54 -1.94 -5.19 -9.43
CA THR A 54 -3.37 -5.51 -9.59
C THR A 54 -4.25 -4.78 -8.60
N ASN A 55 -3.70 -4.30 -7.49
CA ASN A 55 -4.41 -3.55 -6.45
C ASN A 55 -3.81 -2.16 -6.27
N THR A 56 -4.64 -1.21 -5.82
CA THR A 56 -4.20 0.13 -5.44
C THR A 56 -3.50 0.14 -4.09
N SER A 57 -2.92 1.26 -3.72
CA SER A 57 -1.95 1.43 -2.64
C SER A 57 -2.38 0.80 -1.32
N CYS A 58 -1.65 -0.21 -0.88
CA CYS A 58 -1.80 -0.86 0.42
C CYS A 58 -0.55 -1.68 0.70
N VAL A 59 0.16 -1.37 1.75
CA VAL A 59 1.41 -2.03 2.14
C VAL A 59 1.33 -2.47 3.59
N GLN A 60 1.68 -3.72 3.89
CA GLN A 60 1.88 -4.19 5.27
C GLN A 60 3.35 -4.11 5.65
N ILE A 61 3.65 -3.58 6.83
CA ILE A 61 4.94 -3.81 7.50
C ILE A 61 4.76 -5.07 8.35
N ASP A 62 5.40 -6.16 7.94
CA ASP A 62 5.34 -7.45 8.66
C ASP A 62 6.58 -7.60 9.56
N ASP A 63 6.38 -7.46 10.85
CA ASP A 63 7.39 -7.69 11.89
C ASP A 63 7.22 -9.05 12.60
N GLY A 64 6.41 -9.92 12.03
CA GLY A 64 6.08 -11.25 12.60
C GLY A 64 4.94 -11.22 13.62
N ASN A 65 4.45 -10.05 14.03
CA ASN A 65 3.32 -9.93 14.95
C ASN A 65 2.02 -10.41 14.28
N LYS A 66 1.29 -11.29 14.96
CA LYS A 66 0.03 -11.85 14.42
C LYS A 66 -1.22 -11.31 15.13
N GLU A 67 -1.06 -10.32 16.00
CA GLU A 67 -2.15 -9.66 16.74
C GLU A 67 -2.26 -8.17 16.38
N ASN A 68 -1.12 -7.53 16.10
CA ASN A 68 -1.06 -6.12 15.71
C ASN A 68 -0.46 -6.00 14.30
N TYR A 69 -1.19 -5.41 13.41
CA TYR A 69 -0.80 -5.24 12.00
C TYR A 69 -0.58 -3.77 11.69
N ILE A 70 0.54 -3.44 11.06
CA ILE A 70 0.84 -2.09 10.56
C ILE A 70 0.58 -2.07 9.06
N ILE A 71 -0.30 -1.19 8.64
CA ILE A 71 -0.78 -1.09 7.26
C ILE A 71 -0.65 0.36 6.80
N LEU A 72 -0.16 0.56 5.61
CA LEU A 72 0.02 1.85 4.95
C LEU A 72 -0.96 1.91 3.79
N ASP A 73 -1.86 2.86 3.84
CA ASP A 73 -3.03 3.04 3.00
C ASP A 73 -4.05 1.87 2.97
N ALA A 74 -5.23 2.21 2.54
CA ALA A 74 -6.40 1.34 2.52
C ALA A 74 -6.98 1.17 1.10
N GLY A 75 -6.12 1.19 0.08
CA GLY A 75 -6.50 0.89 -1.29
C GLY A 75 -7.03 -0.53 -1.46
N THR A 76 -7.32 -0.94 -2.67
CA THR A 76 -7.99 -2.24 -2.92
C THR A 76 -7.19 -3.45 -2.44
N GLY A 77 -5.87 -3.30 -2.25
CA GLY A 77 -5.02 -4.32 -1.62
C GLY A 77 -5.43 -4.68 -0.20
N LEU A 78 -6.10 -3.77 0.52
CA LEU A 78 -6.60 -4.02 1.87
C LEU A 78 -7.67 -5.13 1.90
N ARG A 79 -8.53 -5.20 0.88
CA ARG A 79 -9.48 -6.32 0.71
C ARG A 79 -8.74 -7.66 0.64
N ASP A 80 -7.73 -7.74 -0.18
CA ASP A 80 -6.99 -9.00 -0.37
C ASP A 80 -6.18 -9.37 0.87
N PHE A 81 -5.63 -8.38 1.56
CA PHE A 81 -5.00 -8.59 2.86
C PHE A 81 -6.00 -9.09 3.91
N GLY A 82 -7.18 -8.50 3.99
CA GLY A 82 -8.25 -8.97 4.86
C GLY A 82 -8.63 -10.44 4.58
N ASN A 83 -8.80 -10.80 3.32
CA ASN A 83 -9.07 -12.18 2.90
C ASN A 83 -7.93 -13.12 3.27
N TYR A 84 -6.67 -12.68 3.12
CA TYR A 84 -5.50 -13.45 3.54
C TYR A 84 -5.51 -13.73 5.04
N ILE A 85 -5.78 -12.72 5.88
CA ILE A 85 -5.89 -12.88 7.34
C ILE A 85 -7.02 -13.88 7.67
N MET A 86 -8.19 -13.71 7.07
CA MET A 86 -9.35 -14.57 7.32
C MET A 86 -9.11 -16.04 6.95
N LYS A 87 -8.29 -16.29 5.93
CA LYS A 87 -7.95 -17.64 5.46
C LYS A 87 -6.84 -18.29 6.29
N ASN A 88 -5.82 -17.51 6.69
CA ASN A 88 -4.56 -18.04 7.21
C ASN A 88 -4.40 -17.92 8.72
N THR A 89 -5.38 -17.38 9.43
CA THR A 89 -5.36 -17.30 10.89
C THR A 89 -6.49 -18.12 11.52
N ASN A 90 -6.15 -18.93 12.52
CA ASN A 90 -7.14 -19.71 13.27
C ASN A 90 -7.99 -18.79 14.17
N ILE A 91 -7.35 -17.78 14.79
CA ILE A 91 -8.00 -16.79 15.64
C ILE A 91 -8.24 -15.54 14.80
N LYS A 92 -9.51 -15.21 14.56
CA LYS A 92 -9.96 -14.10 13.70
C LYS A 92 -10.42 -12.87 14.47
N ILE A 93 -10.47 -12.98 15.79
CA ILE A 93 -10.90 -11.93 16.73
C ILE A 93 -9.72 -11.44 17.56
N ASN A 94 -9.93 -10.31 18.26
CA ASN A 94 -8.92 -9.66 19.12
C ASN A 94 -7.66 -9.24 18.37
N LYS A 95 -7.81 -8.88 17.07
CA LYS A 95 -6.76 -8.32 16.25
C LYS A 95 -6.83 -6.80 16.25
N THR A 96 -5.68 -6.16 16.24
CA THR A 96 -5.59 -4.70 16.08
C THR A 96 -4.93 -4.38 14.74
N PHE A 97 -5.60 -3.56 13.96
CA PHE A 97 -5.11 -3.09 12.67
C PHE A 97 -4.84 -1.59 12.77
N HIS A 98 -3.58 -1.21 12.68
CA HIS A 98 -3.12 0.16 12.63
C HIS A 98 -2.97 0.56 11.16
N ILE A 99 -3.86 1.39 10.65
CA ILE A 99 -3.89 1.80 9.25
C ILE A 99 -3.48 3.28 9.17
N PHE A 100 -2.38 3.56 8.49
CA PHE A 100 -1.86 4.91 8.29
C PHE A 100 -2.23 5.39 6.90
N ILE A 101 -2.98 6.46 6.81
CA ILE A 101 -3.51 7.02 5.56
C ILE A 101 -2.63 8.17 5.11
N SER A 102 -2.04 8.03 3.92
CA SER A 102 -1.27 9.09 3.28
C SER A 102 -2.16 10.26 2.88
N HIS A 103 -3.29 9.98 2.25
CA HIS A 103 -4.35 10.91 1.89
C HIS A 103 -5.64 10.15 1.53
N THR A 104 -6.72 10.89 1.28
CA THR A 104 -8.05 10.28 1.12
C THR A 104 -8.56 10.24 -0.33
N HIS A 105 -7.67 10.24 -1.34
CA HIS A 105 -8.08 9.88 -2.69
C HIS A 105 -8.61 8.44 -2.73
N TRP A 106 -9.50 8.17 -3.66
CA TRP A 106 -10.27 6.92 -3.67
C TRP A 106 -9.38 5.68 -3.70
N ASP A 107 -8.35 5.68 -4.47
CA ASP A 107 -7.42 4.55 -4.61
C ASP A 107 -6.63 4.24 -3.32
N HIS A 108 -6.57 5.19 -2.38
CA HIS A 108 -5.93 5.01 -1.06
C HIS A 108 -6.91 4.61 0.05
N ILE A 109 -8.23 4.68 -0.19
CA ILE A 109 -9.24 4.29 0.80
C ILE A 109 -10.27 3.26 0.26
N HIS A 110 -10.25 2.96 -1.03
CA HIS A 110 -11.28 2.18 -1.73
C HIS A 110 -11.42 0.74 -1.21
N GLY A 111 -10.38 0.16 -0.65
CA GLY A 111 -10.41 -1.20 -0.10
C GLY A 111 -11.06 -1.30 1.28
N PHE A 112 -11.20 -0.19 2.01
CA PHE A 112 -11.67 -0.20 3.39
C PHE A 112 -13.09 -0.77 3.55
N PRO A 113 -14.09 -0.40 2.73
CA PRO A 113 -15.43 -0.98 2.79
C PRO A 113 -15.46 -2.50 2.60
N PHE A 114 -14.44 -3.08 2.02
CA PHE A 114 -14.30 -4.51 1.73
C PHE A 114 -13.33 -5.24 2.68
N PHE A 115 -12.87 -4.55 3.72
CA PHE A 115 -11.94 -5.10 4.69
C PHE A 115 -12.68 -6.00 5.71
N THR A 116 -12.78 -7.29 5.40
CA THR A 116 -13.53 -8.27 6.20
C THR A 116 -13.24 -8.20 7.71
N PRO A 117 -11.98 -8.05 8.19
CA PRO A 117 -11.72 -7.95 9.63
C PRO A 117 -12.45 -6.81 10.35
N ALA A 118 -12.83 -5.74 9.64
CA ALA A 118 -13.57 -4.62 10.23
C ALA A 118 -15.05 -4.93 10.51
N TYR A 119 -15.56 -6.05 9.99
CA TYR A 119 -16.91 -6.55 10.27
C TYR A 119 -16.95 -7.56 11.41
N ILE A 120 -15.81 -7.90 12.03
CA ILE A 120 -15.71 -8.93 13.04
C ILE A 120 -15.66 -8.28 14.43
N PRO A 121 -16.66 -8.57 15.30
CA PRO A 121 -16.64 -8.10 16.69
C PRO A 121 -15.36 -8.55 17.42
N GLY A 122 -14.84 -7.71 18.29
CA GLY A 122 -13.61 -7.95 19.04
C GLY A 122 -12.33 -7.49 18.33
N ASN A 123 -12.36 -7.23 17.03
CA ASN A 123 -11.24 -6.58 16.35
C ASN A 123 -11.24 -5.06 16.60
N LYS A 124 -10.07 -4.45 16.45
CA LYS A 124 -9.85 -3.00 16.55
C LYS A 124 -9.23 -2.49 15.27
N ILE A 125 -9.83 -1.47 14.69
CA ILE A 125 -9.33 -0.75 13.53
C ILE A 125 -8.98 0.65 13.95
N ILE A 126 -7.71 0.97 13.98
CA ILE A 126 -7.23 2.31 14.35
C ILE A 126 -6.68 2.96 13.10
N ILE A 127 -7.33 4.02 12.66
CA ILE A 127 -7.00 4.74 11.43
C ILE A 127 -6.31 6.04 11.81
N TYR A 128 -5.11 6.23 11.30
CA TYR A 128 -4.27 7.40 11.52
C TYR A 128 -4.15 8.20 10.25
N GLY A 129 -4.16 9.53 10.35
CA GLY A 129 -3.90 10.43 9.24
C GLY A 129 -3.75 11.86 9.72
N VAL A 130 -3.26 12.73 8.84
CA VAL A 130 -3.02 14.15 9.18
C VAL A 130 -4.21 15.06 8.81
N HIS A 131 -5.06 14.61 7.88
CA HIS A 131 -6.21 15.38 7.41
C HIS A 131 -7.25 15.60 8.50
N ASN A 132 -7.74 16.82 8.65
CA ASN A 132 -8.70 17.21 9.70
C ASN A 132 -10.04 16.47 9.61
N GLU A 133 -10.47 16.09 8.42
CA GLU A 133 -11.77 15.43 8.18
C GLU A 133 -11.63 13.93 7.92
N LEU A 134 -10.59 13.29 8.45
CA LEU A 134 -10.27 11.89 8.18
C LEU A 134 -11.48 10.95 8.38
N GLU A 135 -12.11 10.99 9.55
CA GLU A 135 -13.30 10.16 9.85
C GLU A 135 -14.46 10.47 8.92
N LYS A 136 -14.76 11.74 8.70
CA LYS A 136 -15.84 12.20 7.82
C LYS A 136 -15.64 11.74 6.38
N ASN A 137 -14.40 11.71 5.90
CA ASN A 137 -14.10 11.22 4.55
C ASN A 137 -14.44 9.73 4.40
N PHE A 138 -14.14 8.90 5.40
CA PHE A 138 -14.54 7.49 5.43
C PHE A 138 -16.05 7.31 5.59
N GLU A 139 -16.72 8.14 6.41
CA GLU A 139 -18.19 8.15 6.53
C GLU A 139 -18.84 8.51 5.19
N THR A 140 -18.31 9.52 4.49
CA THR A 140 -18.81 9.96 3.18
C THR A 140 -18.66 8.86 2.15
N GLN A 141 -17.49 8.21 2.09
CA GLN A 141 -17.25 7.09 1.19
C GLN A 141 -18.28 5.96 1.39
N GLN A 142 -18.65 5.69 2.63
CA GLN A 142 -19.59 4.62 2.99
C GLN A 142 -21.02 5.14 3.24
N SER A 143 -21.39 6.26 2.63
CA SER A 143 -22.75 6.82 2.72
C SER A 143 -23.60 6.48 1.49
N GLN A 144 -24.92 6.50 1.65
CA GLN A 144 -25.87 6.46 0.52
C GLN A 144 -25.69 7.73 -0.34
N PRO A 145 -25.77 7.62 -1.67
CA PRO A 145 -26.04 6.40 -2.46
C PRO A 145 -24.78 5.62 -2.87
N PHE A 146 -23.59 5.97 -2.40
CA PHE A 146 -22.31 5.43 -2.88
C PHE A 146 -22.02 4.03 -2.38
N PHE A 147 -22.42 3.72 -1.14
CA PHE A 147 -22.19 2.41 -0.54
C PHE A 147 -23.35 1.99 0.38
N PRO A 148 -23.76 0.70 0.36
CA PRO A 148 -24.94 0.26 1.10
C PRO A 148 -24.71 0.08 2.60
N ILE A 149 -23.47 -0.12 3.04
CA ILE A 149 -23.13 -0.40 4.44
C ILE A 149 -22.37 0.78 5.00
N SER A 150 -22.98 1.50 5.94
CA SER A 150 -22.32 2.63 6.59
C SER A 150 -21.17 2.19 7.51
N LEU A 151 -20.23 3.10 7.76
CA LEU A 151 -19.11 2.87 8.68
C LEU A 151 -19.58 2.35 10.05
N LYS A 152 -20.72 2.84 10.56
CA LYS A 152 -21.29 2.42 11.85
C LYS A 152 -21.76 0.97 11.88
N MET A 153 -22.11 0.39 10.74
CA MET A 153 -22.56 -1.00 10.65
C MET A 153 -21.41 -2.02 10.69
N MET A 154 -20.17 -1.58 10.54
CA MET A 154 -18.99 -2.45 10.69
C MET A 154 -18.79 -2.77 12.17
N ALA A 155 -18.77 -4.04 12.56
CA ALA A 155 -18.88 -4.49 13.95
C ALA A 155 -17.60 -4.37 14.79
N ALA A 156 -16.42 -4.22 14.19
CA ALA A 156 -15.17 -3.96 14.89
C ALA A 156 -15.20 -2.58 15.59
N GLU A 157 -14.45 -2.45 16.68
CA GLU A 157 -14.16 -1.14 17.27
C GLU A 157 -13.34 -0.30 16.28
N LYS A 158 -13.81 0.89 15.95
CA LYS A 158 -13.12 1.83 15.05
C LYS A 158 -12.70 3.09 15.80
N LYS A 159 -11.47 3.52 15.57
CA LYS A 159 -10.93 4.76 16.14
C LYS A 159 -10.17 5.52 15.07
N PHE A 160 -10.49 6.79 14.90
CA PHE A 160 -9.77 7.71 14.04
C PHE A 160 -8.87 8.60 14.89
N ILE A 161 -7.61 8.69 14.53
CA ILE A 161 -6.61 9.48 15.27
C ILE A 161 -5.96 10.45 14.29
N GLN A 162 -6.18 11.72 14.53
CA GLN A 162 -5.49 12.76 13.80
C GLN A 162 -4.07 12.90 14.31
N LEU A 163 -3.11 12.85 13.37
CA LEU A 163 -1.69 13.06 13.62
C LEU A 163 -1.27 14.45 13.15
N SER A 164 -0.10 14.89 13.59
CA SER A 164 0.57 16.11 13.15
C SER A 164 1.90 15.76 12.49
N ASN A 165 2.21 16.36 11.35
CA ASN A 165 3.52 16.22 10.71
C ASN A 165 4.66 16.96 11.44
N LYS A 166 4.34 17.68 12.54
CA LYS A 166 5.30 18.38 13.40
C LYS A 166 5.73 17.55 14.60
N GLU A 167 5.15 16.37 14.78
CA GLU A 167 5.36 15.53 15.94
C GLU A 167 5.89 14.15 15.54
N LYS A 168 6.55 13.50 16.49
CA LYS A 168 6.92 12.10 16.41
C LYS A 168 6.02 11.26 17.30
N TYR A 169 5.72 10.06 16.87
CA TYR A 169 4.82 9.15 17.59
C TYR A 169 5.50 7.83 17.88
N ASN A 170 5.11 7.19 18.97
CA ASN A 170 5.46 5.79 19.22
C ASN A 170 4.17 4.96 19.18
N ILE A 171 3.99 4.16 18.13
CA ILE A 171 2.79 3.36 17.92
C ILE A 171 3.23 1.93 17.64
N SER A 172 2.74 0.98 18.44
CA SER A 172 3.05 -0.45 18.31
C SER A 172 4.56 -0.76 18.29
N GLY A 173 5.36 0.07 19.00
CA GLY A 173 6.80 -0.07 19.09
C GLY A 173 7.59 0.50 17.90
N TYR A 174 6.91 1.21 16.99
CA TYR A 174 7.56 1.97 15.93
C TYR A 174 7.65 3.46 16.32
N GLU A 175 8.85 4.05 16.17
CA GLU A 175 8.97 5.51 16.09
C GLU A 175 8.52 5.95 14.70
N ILE A 176 7.55 6.86 14.66
CA ILE A 176 6.93 7.32 13.42
C ILE A 176 7.15 8.81 13.26
N SER A 177 7.65 9.20 12.11
CA SER A 177 7.76 10.59 11.66
C SER A 177 6.95 10.78 10.37
N ILE A 178 6.49 12.01 10.13
CA ILE A 178 5.57 12.31 9.04
C ILE A 178 6.10 13.53 8.28
N ILE A 179 6.00 13.52 6.96
CA ILE A 179 6.35 14.65 6.10
C ILE A 179 5.17 14.97 5.17
N GLU A 180 4.89 16.27 4.97
CA GLU A 180 3.91 16.70 3.96
C GLU A 180 4.55 16.61 2.57
N GLN A 181 3.80 16.13 1.60
CA GLN A 181 4.25 15.90 0.23
C GLN A 181 3.45 16.77 -0.75
N ASN A 182 4.09 17.12 -1.87
CA ASN A 182 3.44 17.88 -2.94
C ASN A 182 2.52 16.96 -3.75
N HIS A 183 1.22 17.07 -3.48
CA HIS A 183 0.17 16.35 -4.18
C HIS A 183 -1.15 17.13 -4.07
N PRO A 184 -2.02 17.15 -5.09
CA PRO A 184 -3.33 17.79 -5.00
C PRO A 184 -4.14 17.27 -3.81
N GLY A 185 -4.59 18.18 -2.95
CA GLY A 185 -5.27 17.82 -1.69
C GLY A 185 -4.35 17.44 -0.54
N LYS A 186 -3.03 17.51 -0.73
CA LYS A 186 -1.95 17.10 0.18
C LYS A 186 -1.90 15.60 0.41
N SER A 187 -0.71 15.07 0.38
CA SER A 187 -0.37 13.70 0.78
C SER A 187 0.68 13.75 1.89
N TYR A 188 0.82 12.68 2.64
CA TYR A 188 1.78 12.58 3.74
C TYR A 188 2.59 11.30 3.64
N GLY A 189 3.92 11.46 3.65
CA GLY A 189 4.86 10.36 3.77
C GLY A 189 5.08 9.97 5.22
N TYR A 190 5.35 8.70 5.46
CA TYR A 190 5.59 8.13 6.78
C TYR A 190 6.94 7.44 6.86
N SER A 191 7.69 7.67 7.93
CA SER A 191 8.88 6.92 8.28
C SER A 191 8.60 6.08 9.53
N PHE A 192 8.93 4.80 9.47
CA PHE A 192 8.77 3.85 10.56
C PHE A 192 10.14 3.32 10.97
N ILE A 193 10.51 3.51 12.23
CA ILE A 193 11.78 3.01 12.77
C ILE A 193 11.50 2.02 13.90
N LYS A 194 12.05 0.80 13.78
CA LYS A 194 12.01 -0.23 14.81
C LYS A 194 13.26 -1.09 14.76
N ASN A 195 13.87 -1.37 15.91
CA ASN A 195 15.08 -2.19 16.03
C ASN A 195 16.23 -1.72 15.12
N GLY A 196 16.40 -0.41 14.98
CA GLY A 196 17.44 0.18 14.13
C GLY A 196 17.20 0.09 12.64
N LYS A 197 16.02 -0.43 12.20
CA LYS A 197 15.62 -0.47 10.80
C LYS A 197 14.63 0.62 10.48
N LYS A 198 14.83 1.30 9.35
CA LYS A 198 14.00 2.41 8.88
C LYS A 198 13.31 2.05 7.55
N ILE A 199 11.99 2.15 7.55
CA ILE A 199 11.15 2.02 6.36
C ILE A 199 10.50 3.38 6.09
N VAL A 200 10.58 3.86 4.85
CA VAL A 200 9.88 5.07 4.43
C VAL A 200 8.84 4.71 3.37
N TYR A 201 7.64 5.20 3.58
CA TYR A 201 6.52 5.14 2.65
C TYR A 201 6.19 6.54 2.16
N SER A 202 6.45 6.78 0.88
CA SER A 202 6.23 8.06 0.20
C SER A 202 5.50 7.77 -1.11
N THR A 203 4.19 7.67 -1.01
CA THR A 203 3.29 7.52 -2.16
C THR A 203 2.77 8.90 -2.58
N ASP A 204 2.27 8.99 -3.80
CA ASP A 204 1.60 10.15 -4.38
C ASP A 204 2.26 11.49 -4.00
N ALA A 205 3.40 11.70 -4.61
CA ALA A 205 4.21 12.89 -4.37
C ALA A 205 4.93 13.32 -5.65
N GLU A 206 4.77 14.56 -6.02
CA GLU A 206 5.57 15.19 -7.08
C GLU A 206 6.83 15.78 -6.48
N HIS A 207 7.97 15.16 -6.76
CA HIS A 207 9.27 15.68 -6.41
C HIS A 207 9.88 16.37 -7.64
N LYS A 208 10.18 17.66 -7.51
CA LYS A 208 10.89 18.43 -8.53
C LYS A 208 12.32 18.64 -8.06
N GLU A 209 13.30 18.36 -8.90
CA GLU A 209 14.72 18.46 -8.58
C GLU A 209 15.08 19.84 -8.00
N GLU A 210 14.48 20.89 -8.54
CA GLU A 210 14.70 22.29 -8.11
C GLU A 210 14.10 22.64 -6.75
N VAL A 211 13.17 21.80 -6.21
CA VAL A 211 12.37 22.10 -5.02
C VAL A 211 12.58 21.07 -3.91
N ILE A 212 13.37 20.02 -4.13
CA ILE A 212 13.66 19.02 -3.10
C ILE A 212 14.43 19.69 -1.95
N GLY A 213 13.71 20.02 -0.89
CA GLY A 213 14.28 20.62 0.31
C GLY A 213 15.14 19.64 1.11
N SER A 214 16.07 20.18 1.88
CA SER A 214 16.94 19.38 2.77
C SER A 214 16.15 18.49 3.75
N GLU A 215 14.93 18.87 4.10
CA GLU A 215 14.04 18.10 4.96
C GLU A 215 13.62 16.77 4.33
N PHE A 216 13.35 16.73 3.01
CA PHE A 216 13.05 15.49 2.29
C PHE A 216 14.26 14.58 2.26
N ILE A 217 15.44 15.12 1.91
CA ILE A 217 16.68 14.35 1.91
C ILE A 217 16.95 13.74 3.28
N GLU A 218 16.76 14.51 4.35
CA GLU A 218 16.95 14.01 5.71
C GLU A 218 15.89 12.98 6.12
N PHE A 219 14.65 13.18 5.68
CA PHE A 219 13.56 12.24 5.91
C PHE A 219 13.84 10.87 5.29
N PHE A 220 14.40 10.82 4.09
CA PHE A 220 14.76 9.58 3.40
C PHE A 220 16.11 9.01 3.82
N ARG A 221 17.00 9.83 4.39
CA ARG A 221 18.36 9.43 4.74
C ARG A 221 18.40 8.16 5.59
N ASN A 222 19.35 7.27 5.25
CA ASN A 222 19.58 6.00 5.95
C ASN A 222 18.36 5.09 6.03
N SER A 223 17.47 5.13 5.06
CA SER A 223 16.36 4.16 4.96
C SER A 223 16.89 2.81 4.53
N ASP A 224 16.47 1.74 5.24
CA ASP A 224 16.73 0.36 4.83
C ASP A 224 15.79 -0.06 3.67
N LEU A 225 14.59 0.51 3.65
CA LEU A 225 13.61 0.32 2.57
C LEU A 225 12.88 1.64 2.31
N MET A 226 12.78 1.99 1.04
CA MET A 226 12.00 3.12 0.57
C MET A 226 10.94 2.63 -0.42
N ILE A 227 9.68 3.00 -0.18
CA ILE A 227 8.57 2.83 -1.10
C ILE A 227 8.23 4.22 -1.62
N PHE A 228 8.44 4.43 -2.91
CA PHE A 228 8.44 5.75 -3.53
C PHE A 228 7.47 5.80 -4.70
N ASP A 229 6.86 6.96 -4.92
CA ASP A 229 6.02 7.21 -6.11
C ASP A 229 6.89 7.26 -7.38
N ALA A 230 6.60 6.41 -8.32
CA ALA A 230 7.26 6.34 -9.61
C ALA A 230 6.23 6.04 -10.72
N GLN A 231 5.10 6.75 -10.69
CA GLN A 231 3.97 6.49 -11.58
C GLN A 231 4.24 6.85 -13.02
N TYR A 232 5.05 7.89 -13.27
CA TYR A 232 5.27 8.45 -14.59
C TYR A 232 6.63 8.09 -15.17
N THR A 233 6.73 8.15 -16.51
CA THR A 233 8.02 8.25 -17.17
C THR A 233 8.56 9.66 -16.98
N LEU A 234 9.87 9.88 -17.20
CA LEU A 234 10.47 11.21 -17.11
C LEU A 234 9.76 12.20 -18.04
N VAL A 235 9.45 11.80 -19.28
CA VAL A 235 8.75 12.65 -20.26
C VAL A 235 7.34 13.00 -19.78
N ASP A 236 6.61 12.06 -19.21
CA ASP A 236 5.28 12.32 -18.68
C ASP A 236 5.33 13.32 -17.51
N SER A 237 6.27 13.14 -16.57
CA SER A 237 6.36 13.98 -15.37
C SER A 237 6.79 15.42 -15.69
N GLU A 238 7.70 15.59 -16.62
CA GLU A 238 8.28 16.91 -16.92
C GLU A 238 7.44 17.75 -17.89
N TYR A 239 6.79 17.12 -18.87
CA TYR A 239 6.20 17.84 -19.99
C TYR A 239 4.69 17.66 -20.16
N ILE A 240 4.12 16.52 -19.77
CA ILE A 240 2.73 16.20 -20.06
C ILE A 240 1.84 16.29 -18.81
N LYS A 241 2.36 15.87 -17.68
CA LYS A 241 1.61 15.72 -16.42
C LYS A 241 2.27 16.47 -15.26
N CYS A 242 2.97 17.55 -15.57
CA CYS A 242 3.50 18.46 -14.56
C CYS A 242 2.36 18.98 -13.68
N ASP A 243 2.59 19.06 -12.36
CA ASP A 243 1.61 19.47 -11.36
C ASP A 243 0.42 18.48 -11.13
N TRP A 244 0.52 17.24 -11.64
CA TRP A 244 -0.45 16.18 -11.34
C TRP A 244 -0.17 15.46 -10.02
N GLY A 245 0.93 15.80 -9.36
CA GLY A 245 1.26 15.30 -8.02
C GLY A 245 1.91 13.93 -7.97
N HIS A 246 2.60 13.52 -9.05
CA HIS A 246 3.32 12.25 -9.11
C HIS A 246 4.74 12.41 -9.65
N SER A 247 5.62 11.54 -9.19
CA SER A 247 7.02 11.49 -9.59
C SER A 247 7.28 10.45 -10.69
N SER A 248 8.49 10.52 -11.24
CA SER A 248 9.01 9.54 -12.17
C SER A 248 9.96 8.56 -11.47
N ASN A 249 10.22 7.43 -12.14
CA ASN A 249 11.23 6.48 -11.72
C ASN A 249 12.67 7.04 -11.79
N PHE A 250 12.86 8.18 -12.43
CA PHE A 250 14.16 8.86 -12.52
C PHE A 250 14.51 9.60 -11.23
N LEU A 251 13.49 10.08 -10.51
CA LEU A 251 13.63 10.81 -9.24
C LEU A 251 13.62 9.90 -7.99
N ALA A 252 13.38 8.61 -8.16
CA ALA A 252 13.29 7.63 -7.07
C ALA A 252 14.64 7.16 -6.50
#